data_5ae7b1c0a54fe69d24e32b88092c6f86
#
_entry.id   5ae7b1c0a54fe69d24e32b88092c6f86
#
_cell.length_a   1.000
_cell.length_b   1.000
_cell.length_c   1.000
_cell.angle_alpha   90.00
_cell.angle_beta   90.00
_cell.angle_gamma   90.00
#
_symmetry.space_group_name_H-M   'P 1'
#
loop_
_entity.id
_entity.type
_entity.pdbx_description
1 polymer ?
#
loop_
_entity_poly.entity_id
_entity_poly.type
_entity_poly.pdbx_seq_one_letter_code
_entity_poly.pdbx_strand_id
1 'polypeptide(L)'
;MMSIQPKEGRMNTIRQILLLKRSFVWTVGPDQTVFEALRLMADKDIGALVVVQDDKIVGMLSERDYARKIILLGKASKDTLVKEIMSFPVFTIHPDQTIEEAMEMMTHHRIRHLPVVEDDHLIGMVSIGDAVRDIIYRQRETIKEMSERLRG
;
A
#
# COMPACT_ATOMS: atom_id res chain seq x y z
N MET A 1 17.00 22.33 -16.20
CA MET A 1 17.41 21.12 -15.47
C MET A 1 16.89 19.89 -16.18
N MET A 2 17.76 19.01 -16.57
CA MET A 2 17.34 17.81 -17.25
C MET A 2 16.64 16.87 -16.30
N SER A 3 15.39 16.54 -16.59
CA SER A 3 14.76 15.45 -15.90
C SER A 3 15.46 14.15 -16.32
N ILE A 4 15.96 13.44 -15.36
CA ILE A 4 16.53 12.13 -15.60
C ILE A 4 15.36 11.20 -15.86
N GLN A 5 15.15 10.86 -17.11
CA GLN A 5 14.16 9.84 -17.43
C GLN A 5 14.72 8.49 -17.00
N PRO A 6 13.90 7.66 -16.35
CA PRO A 6 14.34 6.31 -16.05
C PRO A 6 14.63 5.60 -17.36
N LYS A 7 15.85 5.11 -17.50
CA LYS A 7 16.18 4.26 -18.65
C LYS A 7 15.40 2.96 -18.53
N GLU A 8 15.12 2.37 -19.65
CA GLU A 8 14.51 1.05 -19.73
C GLU A 8 15.18 0.07 -18.78
N GLY A 9 14.39 -0.71 -18.06
CA GLY A 9 14.88 -1.64 -17.05
C GLY A 9 15.19 -1.03 -15.70
N ARG A 10 15.00 0.27 -15.55
CA ARG A 10 15.20 0.95 -14.26
C ARG A 10 13.95 0.90 -13.40
N MET A 11 14.18 1.16 -12.12
CA MET A 11 13.17 1.16 -11.07
C MET A 11 12.07 2.18 -11.32
N ASN A 12 10.82 1.75 -11.22
CA ASN A 12 9.69 2.65 -11.27
C ASN A 12 9.48 3.35 -9.94
N THR A 13 8.94 4.56 -10.01
CA THR A 13 8.55 5.30 -8.83
C THR A 13 7.16 4.88 -8.35
N ILE A 14 6.90 5.13 -7.09
CA ILE A 14 5.58 4.93 -6.51
C ILE A 14 4.53 5.75 -7.24
N ARG A 15 4.86 6.98 -7.63
CA ARG A 15 3.97 7.86 -8.40
C ARG A 15 3.48 7.18 -9.68
N GLN A 16 4.37 6.53 -10.41
CA GLN A 16 4.01 5.84 -11.64
C GLN A 16 3.03 4.69 -11.37
N ILE A 17 3.24 3.96 -10.29
CA ILE A 17 2.34 2.88 -9.89
C ILE A 17 0.95 3.40 -9.54
N LEU A 18 0.86 4.49 -8.79
CA LEU A 18 -0.42 5.09 -8.44
C LEU A 18 -1.19 5.53 -9.69
N LEU A 19 -0.49 6.09 -10.68
CA LEU A 19 -1.12 6.50 -11.93
C LEU A 19 -1.68 5.30 -12.71
N LEU A 20 -0.97 4.19 -12.73
CA LEU A 20 -1.43 2.98 -13.41
C LEU A 20 -2.56 2.30 -12.65
N LYS A 21 -2.50 2.31 -11.34
CA LYS A 21 -3.46 1.63 -10.47
C LYS A 21 -4.84 2.27 -10.51
N ARG A 22 -4.92 3.59 -10.63
CA ARG A 22 -6.17 4.37 -10.69
C ARG A 22 -7.16 4.06 -9.57
N SER A 23 -6.68 3.61 -8.43
CA SER A 23 -7.53 3.31 -7.29
C SER A 23 -7.52 4.43 -6.28
N PHE A 24 -8.64 4.58 -5.56
CA PHE A 24 -8.72 5.52 -4.45
C PHE A 24 -8.09 4.90 -3.22
N VAL A 25 -7.58 5.75 -2.33
CA VAL A 25 -7.20 5.31 -1.00
C VAL A 25 -8.43 5.40 -0.10
N TRP A 26 -8.73 4.31 0.60
CA TRP A 26 -9.88 4.23 1.50
C TRP A 26 -9.40 4.36 2.94
N THR A 27 -10.14 5.11 3.73
CA THR A 27 -9.79 5.41 5.12
C THR A 27 -10.93 5.10 6.06
N VAL A 28 -10.61 4.93 7.34
CA VAL A 28 -11.59 4.82 8.42
C VAL A 28 -11.13 5.70 9.58
N GLY A 29 -12.07 6.05 10.44
CA GLY A 29 -11.75 6.77 11.67
C GLY A 29 -11.44 5.80 12.82
N PRO A 30 -10.68 6.26 13.83
CA PRO A 30 -10.31 5.41 14.96
C PRO A 30 -11.50 5.01 15.85
N ASP A 31 -12.57 5.77 15.83
CA ASP A 31 -13.77 5.50 16.63
C ASP A 31 -14.83 4.70 15.88
N GLN A 32 -14.59 4.33 14.64
CA GLN A 32 -15.43 3.39 13.92
C GLN A 32 -15.19 1.98 14.44
N THR A 33 -16.17 1.10 14.26
CA THR A 33 -16.03 -0.29 14.67
C THR A 33 -15.17 -1.07 13.68
N VAL A 34 -14.54 -2.11 14.18
CA VAL A 34 -13.78 -3.03 13.33
C VAL A 34 -14.71 -3.67 12.29
N PHE A 35 -15.96 -3.93 12.67
CA PHE A 35 -16.96 -4.48 11.74
C PHE A 35 -17.18 -3.54 10.54
N GLU A 36 -17.34 -2.24 10.79
CA GLU A 36 -17.50 -1.25 9.70
C GLU A 36 -16.27 -1.23 8.78
N ALA A 37 -15.09 -1.31 9.37
CA ALA A 37 -13.83 -1.33 8.60
C ALA A 37 -13.73 -2.59 7.75
N LEU A 38 -14.06 -3.76 8.30
CA LEU A 38 -14.06 -5.03 7.55
C LEU A 38 -15.05 -5.00 6.40
N ARG A 39 -16.22 -4.41 6.62
CA ARG A 39 -17.23 -4.26 5.60
C ARG A 39 -16.72 -3.41 4.43
N LEU A 40 -16.06 -2.30 4.75
CA LEU A 40 -15.43 -1.46 3.73
C LEU A 40 -14.35 -2.22 2.96
N MET A 41 -13.50 -2.99 3.65
CA MET A 41 -12.48 -3.80 3.00
C MET A 41 -13.11 -4.83 2.05
N ALA A 42 -14.18 -5.48 2.48
CA ALA A 42 -14.89 -6.45 1.64
C ALA A 42 -15.54 -5.79 0.43
N ASP A 43 -16.20 -4.65 0.63
CA ASP A 43 -16.90 -3.95 -0.44
C ASP A 43 -15.92 -3.42 -1.51
N LYS A 44 -14.73 -3.03 -1.11
CA LYS A 44 -13.71 -2.46 -2.01
C LYS A 44 -12.64 -3.46 -2.43
N ASP A 45 -12.72 -4.68 -1.94
CA ASP A 45 -11.75 -5.75 -2.22
C ASP A 45 -10.32 -5.30 -1.93
N ILE A 46 -10.10 -4.79 -0.74
CA ILE A 46 -8.80 -4.33 -0.26
C ILE A 46 -8.47 -4.98 1.08
N GLY A 47 -7.18 -5.16 1.34
CA GLY A 47 -6.69 -5.85 2.54
C GLY A 47 -6.24 -4.96 3.68
N ALA A 48 -6.29 -3.64 3.51
CA ALA A 48 -5.88 -2.70 4.53
C ALA A 48 -6.52 -1.34 4.34
N LEU A 49 -6.66 -0.61 5.45
CA LEU A 49 -7.20 0.74 5.49
C LEU A 49 -6.26 1.64 6.28
N VAL A 50 -6.15 2.88 5.84
CA VAL A 50 -5.47 3.92 6.62
C VAL A 50 -6.46 4.46 7.64
N VAL A 51 -6.03 4.56 8.89
CA VAL A 51 -6.85 5.16 9.96
C VAL A 51 -6.49 6.63 10.07
N VAL A 52 -7.47 7.49 9.86
CA VAL A 52 -7.28 8.94 9.80
C VAL A 52 -8.16 9.63 10.83
N GLN A 53 -7.59 10.59 11.52
CA GLN A 53 -8.31 11.46 12.44
C GLN A 53 -7.83 12.90 12.24
N ASP A 54 -8.76 13.83 12.02
CA ASP A 54 -8.45 15.25 11.79
C ASP A 54 -7.41 15.44 10.68
N ASP A 55 -7.63 14.75 9.57
CA ASP A 55 -6.76 14.76 8.38
C ASP A 55 -5.34 14.22 8.62
N LYS A 56 -5.12 13.55 9.74
CA LYS A 56 -3.81 12.95 10.06
C LYS A 56 -3.92 11.44 10.14
N ILE A 57 -2.89 10.77 9.65
CA ILE A 57 -2.77 9.33 9.75
C ILE A 57 -2.43 8.97 11.20
N VAL A 58 -3.28 8.18 11.83
CA VAL A 58 -3.08 7.75 13.22
C VAL A 58 -2.82 6.26 13.35
N GLY A 59 -3.07 5.48 12.30
CA GLY A 59 -2.85 4.05 12.35
C GLY A 59 -3.10 3.37 11.02
N MET A 60 -2.86 2.07 11.00
CA MET A 60 -3.21 1.17 9.89
C MET A 60 -4.01 0.01 10.44
N LEU A 61 -5.01 -0.41 9.67
CA LEU A 61 -5.80 -1.60 9.97
C LEU A 61 -5.74 -2.54 8.79
N SER A 62 -5.32 -3.78 9.02
CA SER A 62 -5.24 -4.80 7.99
C SER A 62 -6.07 -6.03 8.37
N GLU A 63 -6.36 -6.87 7.37
CA GLU A 63 -7.00 -8.18 7.61
C GLU A 63 -6.16 -9.02 8.59
N ARG A 64 -4.85 -8.86 8.55
CA ARG A 64 -3.93 -9.53 9.47
C ARG A 64 -4.14 -9.07 10.91
N ASP A 65 -4.34 -7.75 11.13
CA ASP A 65 -4.66 -7.23 12.46
C ASP A 65 -5.98 -7.83 12.97
N TYR A 66 -6.97 -7.92 12.10
CA TYR A 66 -8.24 -8.51 12.44
C TYR A 66 -8.07 -9.98 12.88
N ALA A 67 -7.36 -10.78 12.08
CA ALA A 67 -7.16 -12.19 12.40
C ALA A 67 -6.41 -12.39 13.72
N ARG A 68 -5.39 -11.59 13.95
CA ARG A 68 -4.53 -11.73 15.13
C ARG A 68 -5.13 -11.13 16.40
N LYS A 69 -5.81 -10.00 16.27
CA LYS A 69 -6.23 -9.22 17.45
C LYS A 69 -7.71 -9.36 17.77
N ILE A 70 -8.54 -9.74 16.82
CA ILE A 70 -9.97 -9.97 17.06
C ILE A 70 -10.25 -11.45 17.25
N ILE A 71 -9.97 -12.27 16.24
CA ILE A 71 -10.30 -13.70 16.30
C ILE A 71 -9.53 -14.42 17.39
N LEU A 72 -8.20 -14.25 17.43
CA LEU A 72 -7.36 -14.98 18.38
C LEU A 72 -7.53 -14.53 19.83
N LEU A 73 -7.93 -13.27 20.05
CA LEU A 73 -8.16 -12.77 21.41
C LEU A 73 -9.62 -12.87 21.85
N GLY A 74 -10.48 -13.48 21.03
CA GLY A 74 -11.89 -13.66 21.37
C GLY A 74 -12.71 -12.40 21.41
N LYS A 75 -12.28 -11.35 20.75
CA LYS A 75 -13.03 -10.08 20.68
C LYS A 75 -14.09 -10.12 19.60
N ALA A 76 -15.12 -9.28 19.74
CA ALA A 76 -16.18 -9.15 18.75
C ALA A 76 -15.95 -7.89 17.91
N SER A 77 -15.98 -8.04 16.58
CA SER A 77 -15.73 -6.92 15.66
C SER A 77 -16.76 -5.80 15.77
N LYS A 78 -18.00 -6.13 16.16
CA LYS A 78 -19.06 -5.12 16.35
C LYS A 78 -18.89 -4.29 17.62
N ASP A 79 -18.17 -4.81 18.60
CA ASP A 79 -17.97 -4.17 19.90
C ASP A 79 -16.57 -3.60 20.08
N THR A 80 -15.72 -3.73 19.06
CA THR A 80 -14.33 -3.27 19.12
C THR A 80 -14.13 -2.12 18.17
N LEU A 81 -13.49 -1.04 18.66
CA LEU A 81 -13.17 0.11 17.84
C LEU A 81 -11.86 -0.11 17.10
N VAL A 82 -11.75 0.52 15.94
CA VAL A 82 -10.54 0.45 15.10
C VAL A 82 -9.29 0.81 15.90
N LYS A 83 -9.35 1.86 16.73
CA LYS A 83 -8.20 2.30 17.53
C LYS A 83 -7.68 1.25 18.50
N GLU A 84 -8.50 0.28 18.88
CA GLU A 84 -8.10 -0.76 19.84
C GLU A 84 -7.18 -1.80 19.19
N ILE A 85 -7.24 -1.96 17.87
CA ILE A 85 -6.46 -2.99 17.18
C ILE A 85 -5.55 -2.46 16.07
N MET A 86 -5.67 -1.19 15.69
CA MET A 86 -4.82 -0.61 14.63
C MET A 86 -3.34 -0.70 15.00
N SER A 87 -2.51 -0.80 13.99
CA SER A 87 -1.05 -0.79 14.16
C SER A 87 -0.51 0.62 14.04
N PHE A 88 0.48 0.96 14.86
CA PHE A 88 1.18 2.24 14.82
C PHE A 88 2.60 2.04 15.41
N PRO A 89 3.58 2.89 15.11
CA PRO A 89 3.51 4.00 14.16
C PRO A 89 3.31 3.50 12.73
N VAL A 90 2.82 4.40 11.86
CA VAL A 90 2.56 4.08 10.47
C VAL A 90 3.79 4.46 9.66
N PHE A 91 4.29 3.53 8.87
CA PHE A 91 5.38 3.78 7.94
C PHE A 91 4.77 4.23 6.62
N THR A 92 5.22 5.37 6.11
CA THR A 92 4.72 5.96 4.87
C THR A 92 5.85 6.06 3.85
N ILE A 93 5.46 6.23 2.59
CA ILE A 93 6.44 6.39 1.51
C ILE A 93 6.07 7.61 0.67
N HIS A 94 7.10 8.29 0.15
CA HIS A 94 6.92 9.43 -0.74
C HIS A 94 6.73 8.93 -2.18
N PRO A 95 5.89 9.58 -2.99
CA PRO A 95 5.63 9.13 -4.36
C PRO A 95 6.87 9.12 -5.28
N ASP A 96 7.89 9.89 -4.97
CA ASP A 96 9.13 9.92 -5.76
C ASP A 96 10.12 8.82 -5.36
N GLN A 97 9.82 8.06 -4.32
CA GLN A 97 10.62 6.88 -3.96
C GLN A 97 10.34 5.73 -4.94
N THR A 98 11.24 4.76 -4.95
CA THR A 98 11.18 3.65 -5.89
C THR A 98 10.42 2.44 -5.32
N ILE A 99 10.03 1.55 -6.22
CA ILE A 99 9.43 0.27 -5.86
C ILE A 99 10.39 -0.56 -4.99
N GLU A 100 11.66 -0.54 -5.31
CA GLU A 100 12.66 -1.29 -4.56
C GLU A 100 12.77 -0.77 -3.12
N GLU A 101 12.70 0.55 -2.94
CA GLU A 101 12.66 1.14 -1.61
C GLU A 101 11.40 0.74 -0.84
N ALA A 102 10.26 0.68 -1.53
CA ALA A 102 9.01 0.23 -0.93
C ALA A 102 9.13 -1.22 -0.45
N MET A 103 9.71 -2.09 -1.28
CA MET A 103 9.90 -3.49 -0.92
C MET A 103 10.84 -3.65 0.27
N GLU A 104 11.91 -2.88 0.31
CA GLU A 104 12.84 -2.88 1.44
C GLU A 104 12.13 -2.47 2.73
N MET A 105 11.31 -1.41 2.67
CA MET A 105 10.54 -0.95 3.83
C MET A 105 9.54 -2.01 4.29
N MET A 106 8.81 -2.60 3.37
CA MET A 106 7.82 -3.64 3.68
C MET A 106 8.48 -4.88 4.28
N THR A 107 9.64 -5.27 3.76
CA THR A 107 10.40 -6.41 4.26
C THR A 107 10.98 -6.13 5.65
N HIS A 108 11.59 -4.96 5.82
CA HIS A 108 12.21 -4.57 7.08
C HIS A 108 11.19 -4.48 8.22
N HIS A 109 10.06 -3.85 7.96
CA HIS A 109 9.01 -3.65 8.95
C HIS A 109 7.98 -4.77 9.01
N ARG A 110 8.09 -5.77 8.13
CA ARG A 110 7.16 -6.91 8.04
C ARG A 110 5.72 -6.46 7.83
N ILE A 111 5.54 -5.52 6.93
CA ILE A 111 4.24 -4.98 6.54
C ILE A 111 4.05 -5.17 5.03
N ARG A 112 2.80 -5.16 4.59
CA ARG A 112 2.45 -5.41 3.19
C ARG A 112 1.81 -4.22 2.50
N HIS A 113 1.64 -3.13 3.23
CA HIS A 113 0.97 -1.92 2.74
C HIS A 113 1.71 -0.70 3.24
N LEU A 114 1.89 0.27 2.35
CA LEU A 114 2.50 1.56 2.68
C LEU A 114 1.59 2.67 2.18
N PRO A 115 1.07 3.52 3.09
CA PRO A 115 0.40 4.74 2.66
C PRO A 115 1.40 5.64 1.94
N VAL A 116 0.95 6.26 0.86
CA VAL A 116 1.75 7.19 0.07
C VAL A 116 1.36 8.60 0.46
N VAL A 117 2.33 9.38 0.91
CA VAL A 117 2.10 10.74 1.45
C VAL A 117 2.98 11.73 0.70
N GLU A 118 2.37 12.84 0.29
CA GLU A 118 3.06 13.97 -0.36
C GLU A 118 2.53 15.25 0.27
N ASP A 119 3.42 16.12 0.74
CA ASP A 119 3.06 17.39 1.37
C ASP A 119 2.03 17.22 2.50
N ASP A 120 2.26 16.24 3.36
CA ASP A 120 1.40 15.87 4.48
C ASP A 120 -0.01 15.38 4.07
N HIS A 121 -0.20 15.08 2.78
CA HIS A 121 -1.47 14.56 2.26
C HIS A 121 -1.35 13.10 1.88
N LEU A 122 -2.30 12.30 2.31
CA LEU A 122 -2.43 10.91 1.89
C LEU A 122 -2.95 10.89 0.45
N ILE A 123 -2.13 10.39 -0.48
CA ILE A 123 -2.48 10.39 -1.90
C ILE A 123 -2.71 8.98 -2.47
N GLY A 124 -2.37 7.95 -1.73
CA GLY A 124 -2.55 6.60 -2.22
C GLY A 124 -2.08 5.55 -1.24
N MET A 125 -2.12 4.32 -1.69
CA MET A 125 -1.64 3.16 -0.95
C MET A 125 -0.90 2.24 -1.93
N VAL A 126 0.26 1.76 -1.56
CA VAL A 126 0.97 0.75 -2.33
C VAL A 126 1.07 -0.53 -1.51
N SER A 127 0.76 -1.67 -2.14
CA SER A 127 0.82 -2.98 -1.51
C SER A 127 1.98 -3.81 -2.06
N ILE A 128 2.31 -4.88 -1.35
CA ILE A 128 3.31 -5.84 -1.85
C ILE A 128 2.87 -6.42 -3.20
N GLY A 129 1.57 -6.64 -3.40
CA GLY A 129 1.02 -7.11 -4.66
C GLY A 129 1.25 -6.13 -5.80
N ASP A 130 1.10 -4.83 -5.54
CA ASP A 130 1.38 -3.78 -6.53
C ASP A 130 2.85 -3.82 -6.94
N ALA A 131 3.76 -3.96 -5.97
CA ALA A 131 5.20 -4.01 -6.24
C ALA A 131 5.58 -5.23 -7.06
N VAL A 132 5.03 -6.40 -6.71
CA VAL A 132 5.30 -7.65 -7.43
C VAL A 132 4.80 -7.57 -8.88
N ARG A 133 3.59 -7.05 -9.09
CA ARG A 133 3.04 -6.88 -10.44
C ARG A 133 3.89 -5.97 -11.30
N ASP A 134 4.38 -4.89 -10.72
CA ASP A 134 5.24 -3.95 -11.44
C ASP A 134 6.57 -4.60 -11.84
N ILE A 135 7.19 -5.34 -10.94
CA ILE A 135 8.46 -6.03 -11.22
C ILE A 135 8.27 -7.06 -12.32
N ILE A 136 7.19 -7.86 -12.28
CA ILE A 136 6.89 -8.86 -13.31
C ILE A 136 6.68 -8.18 -14.66
N TYR A 137 5.92 -7.10 -14.69
CA TYR A 137 5.68 -6.33 -15.92
C TYR A 137 6.99 -5.84 -16.54
N ARG A 138 7.86 -5.25 -15.74
CA ARG A 138 9.16 -4.74 -16.23
C ARG A 138 10.06 -5.85 -16.74
N GLN A 139 10.06 -7.00 -16.08
CA GLN A 139 10.83 -8.16 -16.55
C GLN A 139 10.34 -8.67 -17.90
N ARG A 140 9.03 -8.73 -18.09
CA ARG A 140 8.44 -9.14 -19.37
C ARG A 140 8.79 -8.16 -20.48
N GLU A 141 8.75 -6.88 -20.22
CA GLU A 141 9.13 -5.86 -21.21
C GLU A 141 10.61 -5.98 -21.58
N THR A 142 11.48 -6.19 -20.60
CA THR A 142 12.91 -6.41 -20.85
C THR A 142 13.17 -7.63 -21.72
N ILE A 143 12.52 -8.75 -21.44
CA ILE A 143 12.64 -9.97 -22.21
C ILE A 143 12.17 -9.75 -23.65
N LYS A 144 11.05 -9.05 -23.82
CA LYS A 144 10.52 -8.73 -25.14
C LYS A 144 11.49 -7.90 -25.96
N GLU A 145 12.08 -6.87 -25.38
CA GLU A 145 13.06 -6.02 -26.04
C GLU A 145 14.30 -6.82 -26.45
N MET A 146 14.80 -7.66 -25.57
CA MET A 146 15.96 -8.52 -25.87
C MET A 146 15.65 -9.48 -27.01
N SER A 147 14.47 -10.08 -27.03
CA SER A 147 14.01 -10.94 -28.13
C SER A 147 13.96 -10.20 -29.45
N GLU A 148 13.44 -8.99 -29.46
CA GLU A 148 13.34 -8.18 -30.66
C GLU A 148 14.71 -7.79 -31.21
N ARG A 149 15.68 -7.47 -30.33
CA ARG A 149 17.07 -7.21 -30.74
C ARG A 149 17.73 -8.42 -31.38
N LEU A 150 17.44 -9.60 -30.87
CA LEU A 150 18.01 -10.85 -31.42
C LEU A 150 17.41 -11.21 -32.77
N ARG A 151 16.20 -10.74 -33.07
CA ARG A 151 15.53 -10.98 -34.34
C ARG A 151 15.92 -9.97 -35.43
N GLY A 152 16.34 -8.81 -35.00
CA GLY A 152 16.78 -7.75 -35.89
C GLY A 152 18.18 -7.99 -36.44
#